data_f9c3a74ccfa85856bae7032145bad224
#
_entry.id   f9c3a74ccfa85856bae7032145bad224
#
_cell.length_a   1.000
_cell.length_b   1.000
_cell.length_c   1.000
_cell.angle_alpha   90.00
_cell.angle_beta   90.00
_cell.angle_gamma   90.00
#
_symmetry.space_group_name_H-M   'P 1'
#
loop_
_entity.id
_entity.type
_entity.pdbx_description
1 polymer ?
#
loop_
_entity_poly.entity_id
_entity_poly.type
_entity_poly.pdbx_seq_one_letter_code
_entity_poly.pdbx_strand_id
1 'polypeptide(L)'
;QVGVDYALSVQTTEGETIHYGNDDFRSWYRQNFDSSFNLMFNDEDSARSALASFKESKTANGETILGERISLAPQPQASLVIMDQATGYVKAIVGGRGTKEASLTLNRATATTRQPGSTFKIITTYAPALDYDNMTLSSVYYNAPYTYRNGVPVNNWDSNNTYTGYTTIREAITNSINIVAVKCLTEITPAIGFQYAERFGISTLENSEALDMNQPLALGGITNGVTNLELTGAFAAIANQGEYIKPKFYSHIENADGEVLIDNRTPVTTKVLKEGNAWLLTSAMKDVVTKGTGTLISLGDMPVAGKTGTTSDYKDIWFSGYTPYYTC
;
A
#
# COMPACT_ATOMS: atom_id res chain seq x y z
N GLN A 1 16.93 -0.12 13.17
CA GLN A 1 16.62 -1.55 13.32
C GLN A 1 16.90 -2.29 12.01
N VAL A 2 17.20 -3.59 12.10
CA VAL A 2 17.39 -4.48 10.97
C VAL A 2 16.52 -5.72 11.13
N GLY A 3 15.87 -6.12 10.03
CA GLY A 3 15.16 -7.39 9.93
C GLY A 3 16.08 -8.47 9.37
N VAL A 4 15.94 -9.68 9.86
CA VAL A 4 16.75 -10.84 9.47
C VAL A 4 15.96 -11.76 8.54
N ASP A 5 16.57 -12.17 7.42
CA ASP A 5 16.18 -13.31 6.61
C ASP A 5 17.38 -14.27 6.52
N TYR A 6 17.20 -15.48 7.03
CA TYR A 6 18.26 -16.44 7.28
C TYR A 6 17.93 -17.83 6.74
N ALA A 7 18.91 -18.47 6.15
CA ALA A 7 18.85 -19.88 5.80
C ALA A 7 20.21 -20.52 6.02
N LEU A 8 20.23 -21.70 6.64
CA LEU A 8 21.42 -22.53 6.90
C LEU A 8 21.12 -23.96 6.48
N SER A 9 22.03 -24.55 5.73
CA SER A 9 21.99 -25.98 5.39
C SER A 9 23.23 -26.66 5.95
N VAL A 10 23.04 -27.73 6.70
CA VAL A 10 24.11 -28.52 7.29
C VAL A 10 23.96 -29.99 6.92
N GLN A 11 25.07 -30.72 6.88
CA GLN A 11 25.11 -32.19 6.79
C GLN A 11 25.49 -32.74 8.14
N THR A 12 24.71 -33.68 8.66
CA THR A 12 25.00 -34.38 9.89
C THR A 12 26.19 -35.37 9.70
N THR A 13 26.75 -35.85 10.78
CA THR A 13 27.83 -36.90 10.76
C THR A 13 27.34 -38.23 10.16
N GLU A 14 26.01 -38.43 10.10
CA GLU A 14 25.36 -39.60 9.48
C GLU A 14 25.07 -39.39 7.99
N GLY A 15 25.38 -38.20 7.44
CA GLY A 15 25.19 -37.82 6.03
C GLY A 15 23.81 -37.26 5.69
N GLU A 16 22.92 -37.03 6.64
CA GLU A 16 21.63 -36.40 6.44
C GLU A 16 21.78 -34.88 6.26
N THR A 17 21.02 -34.29 5.34
CA THR A 17 21.01 -32.84 5.15
C THR A 17 19.83 -32.21 5.88
N ILE A 18 20.10 -31.21 6.73
CA ILE A 18 19.09 -30.44 7.48
C ILE A 18 19.12 -29.00 7.03
N HIS A 19 17.94 -28.43 6.83
CA HIS A 19 17.73 -27.02 6.47
C HIS A 19 17.08 -26.27 7.63
N TYR A 20 17.67 -25.15 8.03
CA TYR A 20 17.15 -24.24 9.04
C TYR A 20 16.80 -22.90 8.40
N GLY A 21 15.64 -22.35 8.74
CA GLY A 21 15.16 -21.08 8.22
C GLY A 21 14.84 -20.06 9.32
N ASN A 22 14.12 -19.03 8.93
CA ASN A 22 13.69 -17.95 9.83
C ASN A 22 12.90 -18.45 11.05
N ASP A 23 12.05 -19.45 10.88
CA ASP A 23 11.22 -19.98 11.96
C ASP A 23 12.05 -20.76 13.01
N ASP A 24 13.06 -21.48 12.57
CA ASP A 24 13.98 -22.20 13.45
C ASP A 24 14.83 -21.22 14.24
N PHE A 25 15.38 -20.20 13.58
CA PHE A 25 16.15 -19.14 14.22
C PHE A 25 15.29 -18.36 15.22
N ARG A 26 14.09 -17.95 14.83
CA ARG A 26 13.15 -17.26 15.72
C ARG A 26 12.80 -18.08 16.95
N SER A 27 12.49 -19.38 16.77
CA SER A 27 12.15 -20.28 17.85
C SER A 27 13.31 -20.48 18.81
N TRP A 28 14.51 -20.68 18.29
CA TRP A 28 15.73 -20.79 19.09
C TRP A 28 16.02 -19.51 19.88
N TYR A 29 15.91 -18.32 19.24
CA TYR A 29 16.16 -17.06 19.91
C TYR A 29 15.14 -16.78 21.02
N ARG A 30 13.87 -17.11 20.78
CA ARG A 30 12.80 -17.01 21.78
C ARG A 30 13.02 -17.89 22.99
N GLN A 31 13.55 -19.07 22.81
CA GLN A 31 13.85 -20.00 23.90
C GLN A 31 15.07 -19.59 24.74
N ASN A 32 16.04 -18.92 24.16
CA ASN A 32 17.31 -18.64 24.80
C ASN A 32 17.49 -17.21 25.28
N PHE A 33 16.76 -16.22 24.72
CA PHE A 33 17.02 -14.79 24.96
C PHE A 33 15.75 -13.96 25.20
N ASP A 34 14.82 -13.90 24.26
CA ASP A 34 13.65 -13.03 24.29
C ASP A 34 12.42 -13.73 23.71
N SER A 35 11.47 -14.07 24.56
CA SER A 35 10.23 -14.78 24.17
C SER A 35 9.35 -14.01 23.18
N SER A 36 9.51 -12.70 23.06
CA SER A 36 8.77 -11.81 22.14
C SER A 36 9.46 -11.59 20.80
N PHE A 37 10.68 -12.11 20.62
CA PHE A 37 11.50 -11.87 19.44
C PHE A 37 10.79 -12.17 18.11
N ASN A 38 10.91 -11.27 17.16
CA ASN A 38 10.27 -11.36 15.84
C ASN A 38 11.21 -11.00 14.68
N LEU A 39 12.40 -11.60 14.66
CA LEU A 39 13.43 -11.44 13.62
C LEU A 39 13.88 -9.97 13.41
N MET A 40 13.82 -9.17 14.48
CA MET A 40 14.21 -7.78 14.47
C MET A 40 15.29 -7.51 15.51
N PHE A 41 16.35 -6.82 15.08
CA PHE A 41 17.46 -6.38 15.95
C PHE A 41 17.58 -4.84 15.91
N ASN A 42 18.18 -4.29 16.93
CA ASN A 42 18.42 -2.84 17.00
C ASN A 42 19.48 -2.39 15.98
N ASP A 43 20.46 -3.24 15.69
CA ASP A 43 21.57 -2.99 14.78
C ASP A 43 22.04 -4.28 14.10
N GLU A 44 22.92 -4.13 13.12
CA GLU A 44 23.44 -5.23 12.31
C GLU A 44 24.41 -6.13 13.08
N ASP A 45 25.21 -5.56 13.98
CA ASP A 45 26.19 -6.31 14.75
C ASP A 45 25.50 -7.29 15.72
N SER A 46 24.43 -6.84 16.39
CA SER A 46 23.60 -7.66 17.25
C SER A 46 22.95 -8.82 16.46
N ALA A 47 22.46 -8.53 15.24
CA ALA A 47 21.88 -9.55 14.38
C ALA A 47 22.94 -10.61 13.96
N ARG A 48 24.10 -10.17 13.51
CA ARG A 48 25.19 -11.07 13.11
C ARG A 48 25.70 -11.92 14.26
N SER A 49 25.85 -11.35 15.46
CA SER A 49 26.26 -12.08 16.66
C SER A 49 25.26 -13.19 17.02
N ALA A 50 23.96 -12.87 16.98
CA ALA A 50 22.90 -13.84 17.26
C ALA A 50 22.86 -14.98 16.22
N LEU A 51 23.03 -14.66 14.93
CA LEU A 51 23.10 -15.65 13.86
C LEU A 51 24.32 -16.55 13.99
N ALA A 52 25.48 -16.01 14.39
CA ALA A 52 26.69 -16.80 14.66
C ALA A 52 26.45 -17.80 15.80
N SER A 53 25.84 -17.36 16.90
CA SER A 53 25.51 -18.23 18.03
C SER A 53 24.49 -19.32 17.65
N PHE A 54 23.50 -18.97 16.84
CA PHE A 54 22.56 -19.96 16.30
C PHE A 54 23.27 -21.01 15.44
N LYS A 55 24.12 -20.58 14.51
CA LYS A 55 24.91 -21.45 13.66
C LYS A 55 25.78 -22.39 14.48
N GLU A 56 26.51 -21.88 15.49
CA GLU A 56 27.30 -22.69 16.42
C GLU A 56 26.43 -23.75 17.11
N SER A 57 25.22 -23.38 17.55
CA SER A 57 24.30 -24.32 18.19
C SER A 57 23.86 -25.47 17.27
N LYS A 58 23.91 -25.26 15.94
CA LYS A 58 23.48 -26.22 14.91
C LYS A 58 24.64 -27.01 14.30
N THR A 59 25.87 -26.68 14.70
CA THR A 59 27.09 -27.37 14.23
C THR A 59 27.93 -27.93 15.40
N ALA A 60 27.34 -27.97 16.61
CA ALA A 60 28.05 -28.35 17.83
C ALA A 60 28.45 -29.85 17.88
N ASN A 61 27.76 -30.72 17.11
CA ASN A 61 28.04 -32.16 17.13
C ASN A 61 28.89 -32.64 15.94
N GLY A 62 29.52 -31.67 15.22
CA GLY A 62 30.43 -31.99 14.11
C GLY A 62 29.73 -31.97 12.74
N GLU A 63 28.56 -31.33 12.64
CA GLU A 63 27.88 -31.10 11.37
C GLU A 63 28.74 -30.25 10.42
N THR A 64 28.66 -30.52 9.13
CA THR A 64 29.32 -29.73 8.07
C THR A 64 28.37 -28.73 7.45
N ILE A 65 28.78 -27.47 7.36
CA ILE A 65 27.98 -26.43 6.69
C ILE A 65 28.03 -26.64 5.18
N LEU A 66 26.89 -26.86 4.57
CA LEU A 66 26.71 -26.95 3.11
C LEU A 66 26.41 -25.59 2.46
N GLY A 67 25.76 -24.67 3.18
CA GLY A 67 25.45 -23.33 2.71
C GLY A 67 24.84 -22.46 3.78
N GLU A 68 25.07 -21.17 3.68
CA GLU A 68 24.51 -20.16 4.57
C GLU A 68 24.09 -18.93 3.75
N ARG A 69 22.90 -18.41 4.01
CA ARG A 69 22.43 -17.15 3.45
C ARG A 69 21.98 -16.25 4.59
N ILE A 70 22.58 -15.08 4.67
CA ILE A 70 22.21 -14.01 5.60
C ILE A 70 21.76 -12.80 4.77
N SER A 71 20.56 -12.31 5.00
CA SER A 71 20.10 -11.02 4.47
C SER A 71 19.63 -10.14 5.62
N LEU A 72 20.27 -8.99 5.79
CA LEU A 72 19.94 -8.01 6.80
C LEU A 72 19.37 -6.77 6.11
N ALA A 73 18.12 -6.45 6.38
CA ALA A 73 17.43 -5.34 5.73
C ALA A 73 17.03 -4.26 6.73
N PRO A 74 17.33 -2.96 6.45
CA PRO A 74 16.87 -1.86 7.30
C PRO A 74 15.36 -1.90 7.48
N GLN A 75 14.88 -1.59 8.68
CA GLN A 75 13.46 -1.49 9.00
C GLN A 75 13.15 -0.12 9.65
N PRO A 76 11.96 0.46 9.42
CA PRO A 76 10.93 0.00 8.49
C PRO A 76 11.37 0.10 7.03
N GLN A 77 10.74 -0.69 6.16
CA GLN A 77 10.93 -0.63 4.72
C GLN A 77 10.06 0.47 4.09
N ALA A 78 10.41 0.89 2.89
CA ALA A 78 9.64 1.86 2.10
C ALA A 78 9.72 1.52 0.61
N SER A 79 8.69 1.91 -0.13
CA SER A 79 8.69 1.89 -1.59
C SER A 79 8.11 3.20 -2.13
N LEU A 80 8.51 3.58 -3.33
CA LEU A 80 8.03 4.79 -4.01
C LEU A 80 7.82 4.48 -5.49
N VAL A 81 6.74 5.03 -6.04
CA VAL A 81 6.50 5.10 -7.49
C VAL A 81 6.24 6.55 -7.86
N ILE A 82 6.87 7.03 -8.92
CA ILE A 82 6.54 8.33 -9.54
C ILE A 82 6.13 8.06 -10.98
N MET A 83 4.93 8.50 -11.34
CA MET A 83 4.32 8.26 -12.65
C MET A 83 3.90 9.58 -13.29
N ASP A 84 4.14 9.70 -14.58
CA ASP A 84 3.57 10.74 -15.43
C ASP A 84 2.10 10.37 -15.72
N GLN A 85 1.18 11.13 -15.14
CA GLN A 85 -0.25 10.84 -15.21
C GLN A 85 -0.83 10.96 -16.63
N ALA A 86 -0.23 11.80 -17.48
CA ALA A 86 -0.71 12.02 -18.84
C ALA A 86 -0.32 10.91 -19.81
N THR A 87 0.75 10.19 -19.52
CA THR A 87 1.33 9.17 -20.43
C THR A 87 1.30 7.75 -19.85
N GLY A 88 1.16 7.60 -18.54
CA GLY A 88 1.26 6.32 -17.86
C GLY A 88 2.71 5.83 -17.64
N TYR A 89 3.72 6.60 -18.04
CA TYR A 89 5.11 6.18 -17.85
C TYR A 89 5.54 6.32 -16.38
N VAL A 90 6.05 5.23 -15.82
CA VAL A 90 6.75 5.26 -14.54
C VAL A 90 8.11 5.92 -14.73
N LYS A 91 8.30 7.08 -14.08
CA LYS A 91 9.52 7.89 -14.18
C LYS A 91 10.55 7.51 -13.14
N ALA A 92 10.10 7.06 -11.96
CA ALA A 92 10.96 6.54 -10.92
C ALA A 92 10.25 5.46 -10.12
N ILE A 93 11.02 4.45 -9.69
CA ILE A 93 10.54 3.39 -8.83
C ILE A 93 11.63 3.02 -7.82
N VAL A 94 11.25 2.92 -6.55
CA VAL A 94 12.12 2.46 -5.47
C VAL A 94 11.43 1.29 -4.78
N GLY A 95 12.05 0.12 -4.81
CA GLY A 95 11.47 -1.11 -4.27
C GLY A 95 11.82 -1.41 -2.82
N GLY A 96 12.66 -0.61 -2.16
CA GLY A 96 13.05 -0.81 -0.77
C GLY A 96 14.14 0.14 -0.29
N ARG A 97 14.41 0.13 1.02
CA ARG A 97 15.51 0.85 1.67
C ARG A 97 16.73 -0.06 1.79
N GLY A 98 17.90 0.57 1.85
CA GLY A 98 19.19 -0.09 2.00
C GLY A 98 19.93 -0.28 0.67
N THR A 99 21.15 -0.78 0.77
CA THR A 99 21.98 -1.07 -0.39
C THR A 99 21.46 -2.30 -1.12
N LYS A 100 21.41 -2.22 -2.44
CA LYS A 100 21.07 -3.38 -3.28
C LYS A 100 22.34 -4.19 -3.54
N GLU A 101 22.44 -5.36 -2.94
CA GLU A 101 23.62 -6.22 -3.00
C GLU A 101 23.53 -7.31 -4.07
N ALA A 102 22.33 -7.59 -4.60
CA ALA A 102 22.11 -8.65 -5.59
C ALA A 102 21.12 -8.22 -6.67
N SER A 103 21.16 -8.89 -7.83
CA SER A 103 20.15 -8.79 -8.87
C SER A 103 18.85 -9.50 -8.46
N LEU A 104 17.72 -9.12 -9.07
CA LEU A 104 16.40 -9.73 -8.87
C LEU A 104 15.92 -9.77 -7.40
N THR A 105 16.35 -8.81 -6.59
CA THR A 105 15.84 -8.65 -5.22
C THR A 105 14.40 -8.12 -5.22
N LEU A 106 13.69 -8.33 -4.11
CA LEU A 106 12.29 -7.95 -3.96
C LEU A 106 12.07 -6.46 -4.23
N ASN A 107 11.24 -6.15 -5.22
CA ASN A 107 10.72 -4.82 -5.48
C ASN A 107 9.35 -4.67 -4.82
N ARG A 108 9.30 -4.03 -3.65
CA ARG A 108 8.06 -3.86 -2.87
C ARG A 108 7.02 -2.98 -3.55
N ALA A 109 7.44 -2.17 -4.50
CA ALA A 109 6.48 -1.31 -5.22
C ALA A 109 5.60 -2.10 -6.21
N THR A 110 6.08 -3.25 -6.70
CA THR A 110 5.38 -4.06 -7.73
C THR A 110 5.04 -5.47 -7.28
N ALA A 111 5.79 -6.03 -6.32
CA ALA A 111 5.70 -7.44 -5.94
C ALA A 111 5.26 -7.67 -4.49
N THR A 112 4.88 -6.61 -3.77
CA THR A 112 4.34 -6.70 -2.41
C THR A 112 3.00 -5.98 -2.35
N THR A 113 1.98 -6.68 -1.87
CA THR A 113 0.67 -6.09 -1.59
C THR A 113 0.55 -5.76 -0.12
N ARG A 114 -0.01 -4.58 0.19
CA ARG A 114 -0.24 -4.09 1.55
C ARG A 114 -1.60 -3.43 1.63
N GLN A 115 -2.17 -3.40 2.83
CA GLN A 115 -3.44 -2.72 3.09
C GLN A 115 -3.31 -1.23 2.81
N PRO A 116 -4.13 -0.65 1.90
CA PRO A 116 -4.02 0.75 1.51
C PRO A 116 -4.57 1.73 2.56
N GLY A 117 -5.31 1.23 3.52
CA GLY A 117 -5.94 2.04 4.55
C GLY A 117 -6.82 3.14 3.95
N SER A 118 -6.83 4.29 4.59
CA SER A 118 -7.70 5.43 4.23
C SER A 118 -7.47 6.04 2.84
N THR A 119 -6.42 5.66 2.09
CA THR A 119 -6.29 6.08 0.69
C THR A 119 -7.42 5.52 -0.16
N PHE A 120 -7.94 4.35 0.18
CA PHE A 120 -9.03 3.68 -0.52
C PHE A 120 -10.37 4.43 -0.45
N LYS A 121 -10.60 5.25 0.58
CA LYS A 121 -11.79 6.11 0.69
C LYS A 121 -12.03 6.92 -0.59
N ILE A 122 -10.96 7.37 -1.24
CA ILE A 122 -11.06 8.18 -2.45
C ILE A 122 -11.62 7.37 -3.60
N ILE A 123 -11.06 6.19 -3.89
CA ILE A 123 -11.37 5.41 -5.09
C ILE A 123 -12.60 4.51 -4.93
N THR A 124 -12.85 3.98 -3.72
CA THR A 124 -13.96 3.04 -3.47
C THR A 124 -15.22 3.70 -2.93
N THR A 125 -15.11 4.89 -2.35
CA THR A 125 -16.24 5.55 -1.67
C THR A 125 -16.57 6.89 -2.32
N TYR A 126 -15.66 7.85 -2.27
CA TYR A 126 -16.02 9.22 -2.67
C TYR A 126 -16.03 9.42 -4.20
N ALA A 127 -15.18 8.69 -4.94
CA ALA A 127 -15.26 8.71 -6.40
C ALA A 127 -16.62 8.20 -6.91
N PRO A 128 -17.07 6.99 -6.53
CA PRO A 128 -18.41 6.54 -6.93
C PRO A 128 -19.55 7.37 -6.33
N ALA A 129 -19.43 7.91 -5.11
CA ALA A 129 -20.46 8.77 -4.54
C ALA A 129 -20.73 10.01 -5.42
N LEU A 130 -19.67 10.65 -5.89
CA LEU A 130 -19.79 11.83 -6.77
C LEU A 130 -20.20 11.45 -8.21
N ASP A 131 -19.74 10.31 -8.71
CA ASP A 131 -19.84 9.96 -10.13
C ASP A 131 -21.08 9.12 -10.47
N TYR A 132 -21.39 8.12 -9.65
CA TYR A 132 -22.50 7.20 -9.82
C TYR A 132 -23.77 7.71 -9.15
N ASP A 133 -23.69 8.16 -7.88
CA ASP A 133 -24.85 8.52 -7.07
C ASP A 133 -25.16 10.04 -7.11
N ASN A 134 -24.40 10.79 -7.91
CA ASN A 134 -24.57 12.25 -8.08
C ASN A 134 -24.51 13.05 -6.77
N MET A 135 -23.85 12.54 -5.74
CA MET A 135 -23.56 13.29 -4.53
C MET A 135 -22.62 14.47 -4.81
N THR A 136 -22.52 15.38 -3.87
CA THR A 136 -21.61 16.52 -3.95
C THR A 136 -20.66 16.55 -2.76
N LEU A 137 -19.63 17.37 -2.84
CA LEU A 137 -18.75 17.60 -1.67
C LEU A 137 -19.48 18.22 -0.47
N SER A 138 -20.68 18.80 -0.69
CA SER A 138 -21.55 19.35 0.35
C SER A 138 -22.58 18.35 0.87
N SER A 139 -22.68 17.15 0.30
CA SER A 139 -23.51 16.08 0.84
C SER A 139 -23.05 15.74 2.26
N VAL A 140 -24.00 15.53 3.18
CA VAL A 140 -23.78 15.51 4.63
C VAL A 140 -24.12 14.16 5.21
N TYR A 141 -23.25 13.67 6.08
CA TYR A 141 -23.47 12.49 6.93
C TYR A 141 -23.37 12.86 8.40
N TYR A 142 -24.11 12.17 9.25
CA TYR A 142 -24.04 12.36 10.71
C TYR A 142 -22.93 11.46 11.29
N ASN A 143 -21.80 12.08 11.65
CA ASN A 143 -20.65 11.42 12.29
C ASN A 143 -20.96 11.24 13.79
N ALA A 144 -21.48 10.08 14.14
CA ALA A 144 -21.84 9.63 15.48
C ALA A 144 -21.53 8.14 15.60
N PRO A 145 -21.59 7.52 16.78
CA PRO A 145 -21.37 6.09 16.97
C PRO A 145 -22.08 5.25 15.92
N TYR A 146 -21.34 4.36 15.28
CA TYR A 146 -21.83 3.54 14.16
C TYR A 146 -21.18 2.15 14.20
N THR A 147 -21.89 1.14 13.75
CA THR A 147 -21.42 -0.23 13.65
C THR A 147 -21.54 -0.74 12.23
N TYR A 148 -20.64 -1.62 11.84
CA TYR A 148 -20.82 -2.43 10.64
C TYR A 148 -22.09 -3.32 10.78
N ARG A 149 -22.56 -3.87 9.67
CA ARG A 149 -23.72 -4.79 9.67
C ARG A 149 -23.53 -6.03 10.57
N ASN A 150 -22.29 -6.43 10.81
CA ASN A 150 -21.94 -7.53 11.71
C ASN A 150 -21.86 -7.13 13.20
N GLY A 151 -22.21 -5.88 13.55
CA GLY A 151 -22.23 -5.37 14.92
C GLY A 151 -20.88 -4.84 15.43
N VAL A 152 -19.80 -4.97 14.67
CA VAL A 152 -18.48 -4.44 15.07
C VAL A 152 -18.48 -2.92 14.98
N PRO A 153 -18.01 -2.18 16.01
CA PRO A 153 -17.94 -0.72 15.97
C PRO A 153 -17.00 -0.19 14.88
N VAL A 154 -17.44 0.90 14.24
CA VAL A 154 -16.58 1.71 13.36
C VAL A 154 -16.02 2.87 14.16
N ASN A 155 -14.72 2.89 14.38
CA ASN A 155 -14.04 3.96 15.12
C ASN A 155 -13.39 4.96 14.14
N ASN A 156 -13.41 6.25 14.49
CA ASN A 156 -12.57 7.24 13.83
C ASN A 156 -11.09 6.98 14.23
N TRP A 157 -10.16 7.56 13.47
CA TRP A 157 -8.74 7.28 13.63
C TRP A 157 -8.11 7.97 14.85
N ASP A 158 -8.76 9.02 15.37
CA ASP A 158 -8.27 9.73 16.54
C ASP A 158 -8.52 8.92 17.83
N SER A 159 -7.62 9.05 18.80
CA SER A 159 -7.66 8.29 20.05
C SER A 159 -8.91 8.53 20.89
N ASN A 160 -9.59 9.66 20.70
CA ASN A 160 -10.80 10.03 21.41
C ASN A 160 -12.07 9.63 20.65
N ASN A 161 -11.93 9.08 19.43
CA ASN A 161 -13.04 8.72 18.55
C ASN A 161 -14.04 9.89 18.41
N THR A 162 -13.52 11.06 18.06
CA THR A 162 -14.28 12.32 18.04
C THR A 162 -15.45 12.27 17.07
N TYR A 163 -16.62 12.64 17.54
CA TYR A 163 -17.85 12.72 16.75
C TYR A 163 -18.17 14.18 16.47
N THR A 164 -18.17 14.56 15.18
CA THR A 164 -18.36 15.95 14.72
C THR A 164 -19.81 16.28 14.40
N GLY A 165 -20.74 15.32 14.51
CA GLY A 165 -22.11 15.52 14.10
C GLY A 165 -22.26 15.61 12.57
N TYR A 166 -23.03 16.58 12.08
CA TYR A 166 -23.19 16.79 10.64
C TYR A 166 -21.88 17.16 9.98
N THR A 167 -21.43 16.32 9.07
CA THR A 167 -20.11 16.37 8.44
C THR A 167 -20.26 16.21 6.94
N THR A 168 -19.72 17.14 6.17
CA THR A 168 -19.73 17.10 4.71
C THR A 168 -18.74 16.07 4.17
N ILE A 169 -18.95 15.59 2.93
CA ILE A 169 -17.99 14.71 2.24
C ILE A 169 -16.61 15.40 2.14
N ARG A 170 -16.56 16.73 1.89
CA ARG A 170 -15.30 17.48 1.87
C ARG A 170 -14.55 17.39 3.20
N GLU A 171 -15.23 17.65 4.31
CA GLU A 171 -14.62 17.54 5.65
C GLU A 171 -14.20 16.11 5.97
N ALA A 172 -14.98 15.12 5.55
CA ALA A 172 -14.66 13.72 5.76
C ALA A 172 -13.42 13.26 4.96
N ILE A 173 -13.21 13.81 3.75
CA ILE A 173 -11.97 13.60 2.97
C ILE A 173 -10.81 14.30 3.67
N THR A 174 -10.96 15.58 4.03
CA THR A 174 -9.92 16.42 4.63
C THR A 174 -9.39 15.81 5.92
N ASN A 175 -10.29 15.38 6.81
CA ASN A 175 -9.94 14.86 8.13
C ASN A 175 -9.94 13.32 8.19
N SER A 176 -10.11 12.64 7.05
CA SER A 176 -10.07 11.19 6.96
C SER A 176 -11.06 10.45 7.88
N ILE A 177 -12.30 10.95 8.00
CA ILE A 177 -13.31 10.43 8.93
C ILE A 177 -13.81 9.06 8.47
N ASN A 178 -13.66 8.04 9.34
CA ASN A 178 -13.98 6.65 9.01
C ASN A 178 -15.48 6.40 8.93
N ILE A 179 -16.23 6.88 9.92
CA ILE A 179 -17.68 6.65 10.04
C ILE A 179 -18.41 7.18 8.83
N VAL A 180 -18.06 8.39 8.38
CA VAL A 180 -18.67 9.00 7.18
C VAL A 180 -18.36 8.18 5.93
N ALA A 181 -17.12 7.72 5.77
CA ALA A 181 -16.73 6.89 4.63
C ALA A 181 -17.51 5.57 4.59
N VAL A 182 -17.64 4.87 5.73
CA VAL A 182 -18.40 3.62 5.80
C VAL A 182 -19.89 3.84 5.54
N LYS A 183 -20.49 4.89 6.08
CA LYS A 183 -21.90 5.24 5.80
C LYS A 183 -22.12 5.54 4.33
N CYS A 184 -21.25 6.35 3.73
CA CYS A 184 -21.31 6.71 2.31
C CYS A 184 -21.19 5.45 1.41
N LEU A 185 -20.21 4.58 1.65
CA LEU A 185 -20.09 3.32 0.90
C LEU A 185 -21.30 2.40 1.12
N THR A 186 -21.87 2.38 2.31
CA THR A 186 -23.08 1.58 2.60
C THR A 186 -24.26 2.03 1.76
N GLU A 187 -24.42 3.34 1.57
CA GLU A 187 -25.50 3.93 0.77
C GLU A 187 -25.33 3.64 -0.73
N ILE A 188 -24.15 3.89 -1.29
CA ILE A 188 -23.87 3.60 -2.71
C ILE A 188 -23.68 2.10 -3.00
N THR A 189 -23.61 1.27 -1.99
CA THR A 189 -23.31 -0.15 -1.92
C THR A 189 -21.82 -0.51 -2.11
N PRO A 190 -21.31 -1.49 -1.34
CA PRO A 190 -19.94 -1.99 -1.50
C PRO A 190 -19.64 -2.54 -2.90
N ALA A 191 -20.64 -3.11 -3.59
CA ALA A 191 -20.49 -3.62 -4.96
C ALA A 191 -20.09 -2.51 -5.95
N ILE A 192 -20.67 -1.33 -5.83
CA ILE A 192 -20.29 -0.17 -6.67
C ILE A 192 -18.87 0.30 -6.31
N GLY A 193 -18.53 0.37 -5.02
CA GLY A 193 -17.16 0.71 -4.60
C GLY A 193 -16.12 -0.27 -5.14
N PHE A 194 -16.43 -1.56 -5.12
CA PHE A 194 -15.60 -2.63 -5.68
C PHE A 194 -15.38 -2.45 -7.19
N GLN A 195 -16.45 -2.25 -7.97
CA GLN A 195 -16.37 -2.01 -9.42
C GLN A 195 -15.52 -0.77 -9.76
N TYR A 196 -15.62 0.29 -8.95
CA TYR A 196 -14.79 1.47 -9.17
C TYR A 196 -13.31 1.19 -8.90
N ALA A 197 -12.97 0.42 -7.85
CA ALA A 197 -11.59 0.02 -7.61
C ALA A 197 -11.01 -0.77 -8.79
N GLU A 198 -11.76 -1.73 -9.35
CA GLU A 198 -11.34 -2.46 -10.56
C GLU A 198 -11.15 -1.51 -11.76
N ARG A 199 -12.07 -0.58 -11.98
CA ARG A 199 -11.95 0.44 -13.05
C ARG A 199 -10.71 1.31 -12.88
N PHE A 200 -10.33 1.63 -11.64
CA PHE A 200 -9.10 2.33 -11.30
C PHE A 200 -7.82 1.48 -11.42
N GLY A 201 -7.95 0.21 -11.85
CA GLY A 201 -6.82 -0.67 -12.13
C GLY A 201 -6.32 -1.48 -10.94
N ILE A 202 -7.09 -1.59 -9.85
CA ILE A 202 -6.80 -2.48 -8.74
C ILE A 202 -7.20 -3.90 -9.14
N SER A 203 -6.24 -4.83 -9.18
CA SER A 203 -6.43 -6.20 -9.66
C SER A 203 -6.42 -7.26 -8.56
N THR A 204 -6.17 -6.86 -7.31
CA THR A 204 -5.91 -7.76 -6.19
C THR A 204 -7.15 -8.06 -5.34
N LEU A 205 -8.30 -7.47 -5.69
CA LEU A 205 -9.55 -7.63 -4.95
C LEU A 205 -10.17 -8.99 -5.17
N GLU A 206 -10.73 -9.56 -4.11
CA GLU A 206 -11.50 -10.80 -4.13
C GLU A 206 -12.99 -10.52 -4.32
N ASN A 207 -13.55 -10.97 -5.44
CA ASN A 207 -14.95 -10.74 -5.82
C ASN A 207 -15.91 -11.58 -4.95
N SER A 208 -16.05 -11.21 -3.68
CA SER A 208 -16.91 -11.89 -2.72
C SER A 208 -17.39 -10.92 -1.64
N GLU A 209 -18.68 -11.00 -1.28
CA GLU A 209 -19.24 -10.23 -0.15
C GLU A 209 -18.62 -10.62 1.20
N ALA A 210 -18.17 -11.85 1.34
CA ALA A 210 -17.51 -12.33 2.54
C ALA A 210 -16.08 -11.81 2.67
N LEU A 211 -15.45 -11.39 1.55
CA LEU A 211 -14.06 -10.95 1.48
C LEU A 211 -13.96 -9.43 1.27
N ASP A 212 -14.04 -8.93 0.03
CA ASP A 212 -13.74 -7.53 -0.28
C ASP A 212 -14.96 -6.69 -0.70
N MET A 213 -16.08 -7.33 -1.10
CA MET A 213 -17.30 -6.61 -1.49
C MET A 213 -18.18 -6.31 -0.26
N ASN A 214 -17.60 -5.65 0.75
CA ASN A 214 -18.25 -5.37 2.02
C ASN A 214 -17.91 -3.97 2.56
N GLN A 215 -18.49 -3.58 3.71
CA GLN A 215 -18.30 -2.24 4.28
C GLN A 215 -16.85 -1.87 4.64
N PRO A 216 -15.98 -2.77 5.15
CA PRO A 216 -14.55 -2.54 5.37
C PRO A 216 -13.78 -2.05 4.15
N LEU A 217 -14.24 -2.34 2.93
CA LEU A 217 -13.68 -1.81 1.67
C LEU A 217 -13.52 -0.28 1.71
N ALA A 218 -14.47 0.44 2.34
CA ALA A 218 -14.39 1.90 2.49
C ALA A 218 -13.10 2.38 3.16
N LEU A 219 -12.51 1.56 4.04
CA LEU A 219 -11.34 1.90 4.82
C LEU A 219 -10.06 1.19 4.34
N GLY A 220 -10.14 0.48 3.21
CA GLY A 220 -9.05 -0.31 2.66
C GLY A 220 -8.81 -1.62 3.42
N GLY A 221 -9.83 -2.11 4.14
CA GLY A 221 -9.83 -3.45 4.73
C GLY A 221 -10.16 -4.48 3.65
N ILE A 222 -9.15 -4.97 2.97
CA ILE A 222 -9.25 -5.91 1.84
C ILE A 222 -8.33 -7.11 2.04
N THR A 223 -8.64 -8.23 1.42
CA THR A 223 -7.97 -9.53 1.65
C THR A 223 -6.49 -9.50 1.34
N ASN A 224 -6.13 -9.15 0.11
CA ASN A 224 -4.75 -9.23 -0.37
C ASN A 224 -3.96 -7.91 -0.24
N GLY A 225 -4.63 -6.77 -0.02
CA GLY A 225 -4.01 -5.45 -0.13
C GLY A 225 -3.79 -5.04 -1.59
N VAL A 226 -2.99 -4.00 -1.83
CA VAL A 226 -2.66 -3.47 -3.17
C VAL A 226 -1.16 -3.28 -3.31
N THR A 227 -0.67 -3.27 -4.55
CA THR A 227 0.69 -2.83 -4.84
C THR A 227 0.77 -1.29 -4.84
N ASN A 228 1.94 -0.75 -4.53
CA ASN A 228 2.17 0.69 -4.64
C ASN A 228 1.95 1.18 -6.08
N LEU A 229 2.36 0.39 -7.07
CA LEU A 229 2.18 0.72 -8.49
C LEU A 229 0.71 0.87 -8.88
N GLU A 230 -0.17 -0.06 -8.46
CA GLU A 230 -1.60 0.01 -8.74
C GLU A 230 -2.25 1.21 -8.07
N LEU A 231 -1.93 1.46 -6.80
CA LEU A 231 -2.46 2.60 -6.07
C LEU A 231 -2.02 3.93 -6.68
N THR A 232 -0.75 4.03 -7.12
CA THR A 232 -0.25 5.20 -7.86
C THR A 232 -1.01 5.39 -9.18
N GLY A 233 -1.24 4.32 -9.94
CA GLY A 233 -2.03 4.35 -11.18
C GLY A 233 -3.48 4.82 -10.95
N ALA A 234 -4.10 4.38 -9.85
CA ALA A 234 -5.45 4.79 -9.48
C ALA A 234 -5.54 6.29 -9.19
N PHE A 235 -4.59 6.84 -8.43
CA PHE A 235 -4.54 8.29 -8.16
C PHE A 235 -4.14 9.10 -9.41
N ALA A 236 -3.28 8.54 -10.27
CA ALA A 236 -2.94 9.14 -11.56
C ALA A 236 -4.16 9.34 -12.46
N ALA A 237 -5.13 8.42 -12.43
CA ALA A 237 -6.37 8.57 -13.17
C ALA A 237 -7.19 9.79 -12.71
N ILE A 238 -7.22 10.10 -11.42
CA ILE A 238 -7.88 11.30 -10.89
C ILE A 238 -7.14 12.55 -11.36
N ALA A 239 -5.81 12.56 -11.25
CA ALA A 239 -4.94 13.64 -11.72
C ALA A 239 -5.08 13.88 -13.24
N ASN A 240 -5.33 12.82 -14.00
CA ASN A 240 -5.53 12.82 -15.45
C ASN A 240 -7.03 12.96 -15.83
N GLN A 241 -7.76 13.80 -15.11
CA GLN A 241 -9.14 14.17 -15.45
C GLN A 241 -10.13 12.99 -15.53
N GLY A 242 -9.84 11.91 -14.79
CA GLY A 242 -10.66 10.70 -14.75
C GLY A 242 -10.34 9.67 -15.83
N GLU A 243 -9.22 9.83 -16.52
CA GLU A 243 -8.73 8.87 -17.52
C GLU A 243 -7.62 8.00 -16.92
N TYR A 244 -7.90 6.72 -16.74
CA TYR A 244 -6.91 5.74 -16.29
C TYR A 244 -6.01 5.31 -17.45
N ILE A 245 -4.71 5.28 -17.20
CA ILE A 245 -3.70 4.73 -18.09
C ILE A 245 -2.92 3.67 -17.31
N LYS A 246 -2.86 2.45 -17.84
CA LYS A 246 -2.09 1.37 -17.20
C LYS A 246 -0.61 1.78 -17.10
N PRO A 247 0.02 1.67 -15.91
CA PRO A 247 1.43 2.01 -15.74
C PRO A 247 2.33 1.21 -16.69
N LYS A 248 3.34 1.87 -17.26
CA LYS A 248 4.28 1.28 -18.23
C LYS A 248 5.69 1.80 -18.01
N PHE A 249 6.67 0.95 -18.36
CA PHE A 249 8.10 1.18 -18.07
C PHE A 249 8.95 1.40 -19.32
N TYR A 250 8.39 1.22 -20.52
CA TYR A 250 9.08 1.37 -21.80
C TYR A 250 8.13 1.94 -22.86
N SER A 251 8.70 2.66 -23.80
CA SER A 251 7.95 3.28 -24.91
C SER A 251 7.64 2.28 -26.01
N HIS A 252 8.62 1.45 -26.38
CA HIS A 252 8.48 0.40 -27.39
C HIS A 252 9.59 -0.63 -27.25
N ILE A 253 9.42 -1.77 -27.88
CA ILE A 253 10.42 -2.83 -28.02
C ILE A 253 10.60 -3.09 -29.49
N GLU A 254 11.85 -3.07 -29.97
CA GLU A 254 12.25 -3.38 -31.33
C GLU A 254 13.10 -4.66 -31.36
N ASN A 255 13.03 -5.41 -32.47
CA ASN A 255 13.97 -6.48 -32.75
C ASN A 255 15.29 -5.95 -33.35
N ALA A 256 16.24 -6.84 -33.64
CA ALA A 256 17.54 -6.46 -34.21
C ALA A 256 17.46 -5.79 -35.60
N ASP A 257 16.36 -6.01 -36.30
CA ASP A 257 16.12 -5.47 -37.65
C ASP A 257 15.38 -4.11 -37.61
N GLY A 258 15.09 -3.58 -36.44
CA GLY A 258 14.38 -2.32 -36.22
C GLY A 258 12.85 -2.42 -36.36
N GLU A 259 12.31 -3.63 -36.42
CA GLU A 259 10.85 -3.84 -36.40
C GLU A 259 10.28 -3.66 -34.98
N VAL A 260 9.26 -2.83 -34.83
CA VAL A 260 8.60 -2.57 -33.56
C VAL A 260 7.70 -3.77 -33.20
N LEU A 261 8.07 -4.50 -32.14
CA LEU A 261 7.34 -5.65 -31.62
C LEU A 261 6.24 -5.23 -30.64
N ILE A 262 6.49 -4.23 -29.81
CA ILE A 262 5.54 -3.65 -28.86
C ILE A 262 5.63 -2.12 -28.94
N ASP A 263 4.50 -1.45 -29.07
CA ASP A 263 4.41 0.01 -29.11
C ASP A 263 3.52 0.53 -27.97
N ASN A 264 4.12 1.24 -27.03
CA ASN A 264 3.45 1.90 -25.91
C ASN A 264 3.51 3.44 -26.02
N ARG A 265 3.96 4.00 -27.16
CA ARG A 265 4.14 5.45 -27.33
C ARG A 265 2.83 6.21 -27.24
N THR A 266 1.75 5.66 -27.78
CA THR A 266 0.41 6.24 -27.66
C THR A 266 -0.27 5.70 -26.38
N PRO A 267 -0.70 6.56 -25.45
CA PRO A 267 -1.45 6.13 -24.28
C PRO A 267 -2.80 5.53 -24.68
N VAL A 268 -3.14 4.37 -24.08
CA VAL A 268 -4.50 3.83 -24.13
C VAL A 268 -5.18 4.23 -22.84
N THR A 269 -6.26 5.02 -22.95
CA THR A 269 -7.00 5.53 -21.80
C THR A 269 -8.28 4.76 -21.58
N THR A 270 -8.70 4.68 -20.33
CA THR A 270 -10.03 4.17 -19.93
C THR A 270 -10.69 5.21 -19.03
N LYS A 271 -11.88 5.67 -19.43
CA LYS A 271 -12.66 6.61 -18.63
C LYS A 271 -13.16 5.94 -17.35
N VAL A 272 -12.70 6.40 -16.19
CA VAL A 272 -13.10 5.87 -14.88
C VAL A 272 -13.94 6.84 -14.08
N LEU A 273 -13.79 8.16 -14.33
CA LEU A 273 -14.57 9.24 -13.71
C LEU A 273 -14.94 10.31 -14.73
N LYS A 274 -16.02 11.03 -14.48
CA LYS A 274 -16.28 12.31 -15.15
C LYS A 274 -15.21 13.34 -14.74
N GLU A 275 -14.76 14.15 -15.70
CA GLU A 275 -13.73 15.18 -15.48
C GLU A 275 -14.07 16.12 -14.31
N GLY A 276 -15.32 16.61 -14.24
CA GLY A 276 -15.78 17.46 -13.15
C GLY A 276 -15.67 16.80 -11.78
N ASN A 277 -15.92 15.48 -11.67
CA ASN A 277 -15.80 14.74 -10.42
C ASN A 277 -14.33 14.50 -10.03
N ALA A 278 -13.46 14.27 -11.01
CA ALA A 278 -11.99 14.22 -10.78
C ALA A 278 -11.49 15.57 -10.26
N TRP A 279 -11.98 16.69 -10.82
CA TRP A 279 -11.66 18.03 -10.34
C TRP A 279 -12.17 18.28 -8.90
N LEU A 280 -13.40 17.85 -8.57
CA LEU A 280 -13.96 17.96 -7.21
C LEU A 280 -13.12 17.17 -6.21
N LEU A 281 -12.74 15.92 -6.52
CA LEU A 281 -11.87 15.13 -5.67
C LEU A 281 -10.50 15.80 -5.48
N THR A 282 -9.90 16.32 -6.55
CA THR A 282 -8.65 17.09 -6.50
C THR A 282 -8.77 18.28 -5.56
N SER A 283 -9.87 19.04 -5.66
CA SER A 283 -10.15 20.18 -4.78
C SER A 283 -10.23 19.76 -3.31
N ALA A 284 -10.92 18.67 -2.99
CA ALA A 284 -11.01 18.15 -1.61
C ALA A 284 -9.68 17.58 -1.11
N MET A 285 -8.90 16.90 -1.97
CA MET A 285 -7.60 16.36 -1.62
C MET A 285 -6.50 17.43 -1.44
N LYS A 286 -6.65 18.61 -2.04
CA LYS A 286 -5.81 19.78 -1.69
C LYS A 286 -6.04 20.20 -0.24
N ASP A 287 -7.27 20.15 0.25
CA ASP A 287 -7.59 20.46 1.65
C ASP A 287 -6.91 19.46 2.62
N VAL A 288 -6.73 18.18 2.24
CA VAL A 288 -5.98 17.20 3.04
C VAL A 288 -4.56 17.69 3.33
N VAL A 289 -3.88 18.24 2.31
CA VAL A 289 -2.49 18.69 2.40
C VAL A 289 -2.39 20.08 3.06
N THR A 290 -3.35 20.97 2.83
CA THR A 290 -3.27 22.35 3.33
C THR A 290 -3.77 22.52 4.76
N LYS A 291 -4.74 21.72 5.20
CA LYS A 291 -5.39 21.88 6.52
C LYS A 291 -5.86 20.57 7.16
N GLY A 292 -5.62 19.42 6.53
CA GLY A 292 -6.08 18.10 6.97
C GLY A 292 -4.96 17.22 7.49
N THR A 293 -5.10 15.91 7.26
CA THR A 293 -4.18 14.89 7.78
C THR A 293 -2.81 14.89 7.10
N GLY A 294 -2.63 15.61 5.99
CA GLY A 294 -1.40 15.67 5.19
C GLY A 294 -0.60 16.96 5.32
N THR A 295 -0.79 17.77 6.34
CA THR A 295 -0.16 19.10 6.49
C THR A 295 1.37 19.09 6.60
N LEU A 296 1.98 17.94 6.87
CA LEU A 296 3.44 17.78 6.85
C LEU A 296 4.01 17.61 5.42
N ILE A 297 3.15 17.43 4.42
CA ILE A 297 3.55 17.23 3.04
C ILE A 297 3.64 18.60 2.37
N SER A 298 4.84 18.98 1.97
CA SER A 298 5.08 20.26 1.32
C SER A 298 6.14 20.12 0.22
N LEU A 299 5.84 20.68 -0.94
CA LEU A 299 6.76 20.82 -2.08
C LEU A 299 6.98 22.32 -2.40
N GLY A 300 7.04 23.17 -1.36
CA GLY A 300 7.14 24.61 -1.52
C GLY A 300 5.87 25.16 -2.19
N ASP A 301 6.05 25.95 -3.26
CA ASP A 301 4.96 26.58 -4.00
C ASP A 301 4.20 25.63 -4.95
N MET A 302 4.69 24.39 -5.10
CA MET A 302 4.05 23.40 -5.95
C MET A 302 2.74 22.90 -5.31
N PRO A 303 1.58 23.06 -5.96
CA PRO A 303 0.32 22.56 -5.43
C PRO A 303 0.31 21.03 -5.42
N VAL A 304 -0.11 20.47 -4.28
CA VAL A 304 -0.26 19.04 -4.07
C VAL A 304 -1.69 18.71 -3.70
N ALA A 305 -2.24 17.67 -4.29
CA ALA A 305 -3.46 17.02 -3.86
C ALA A 305 -3.15 15.57 -3.51
N GLY A 306 -3.71 15.04 -2.42
CA GLY A 306 -3.42 13.66 -2.03
C GLY A 306 -4.19 13.20 -0.82
N LYS A 307 -3.97 11.93 -0.47
CA LYS A 307 -4.61 11.28 0.66
C LYS A 307 -3.61 10.46 1.46
N THR A 308 -3.65 10.63 2.77
CA THR A 308 -2.93 9.79 3.72
C THR A 308 -3.66 8.47 3.95
N GLY A 309 -2.93 7.41 4.20
CA GLY A 309 -3.43 6.12 4.63
C GLY A 309 -2.62 5.59 5.81
N THR A 310 -3.32 5.03 6.80
CA THR A 310 -2.69 4.38 7.94
C THR A 310 -3.52 3.16 8.28
N THR A 311 -2.88 2.02 8.48
CA THR A 311 -3.54 0.79 8.91
C THR A 311 -3.43 0.61 10.43
N SER A 312 -4.18 -0.34 10.98
CA SER A 312 -4.14 -0.68 12.41
C SER A 312 -2.70 -0.96 12.86
N ASP A 313 -2.37 -0.54 14.06
CA ASP A 313 -1.06 -0.69 14.69
C ASP A 313 0.10 -0.03 13.90
N TYR A 314 -0.22 0.93 13.01
CA TYR A 314 0.77 1.63 12.17
C TYR A 314 1.64 0.69 11.33
N LYS A 315 1.11 -0.48 10.93
CA LYS A 315 1.85 -1.46 10.12
C LYS A 315 2.16 -0.96 8.73
N ASP A 316 1.23 -0.19 8.16
CA ASP A 316 1.39 0.43 6.84
C ASP A 316 1.04 1.91 6.92
N ILE A 317 1.92 2.74 6.36
CA ILE A 317 1.73 4.19 6.27
C ILE A 317 1.85 4.56 4.79
N TRP A 318 0.83 5.24 4.28
CA TRP A 318 0.71 5.61 2.88
C TRP A 318 0.52 7.12 2.71
N PHE A 319 1.05 7.61 1.64
CA PHE A 319 0.60 8.83 0.99
C PHE A 319 0.47 8.55 -0.51
N SER A 320 -0.70 8.79 -1.07
CA SER A 320 -0.93 8.80 -2.51
C SER A 320 -1.38 10.18 -2.93
N GLY A 321 -0.65 10.81 -3.83
CA GLY A 321 -0.94 12.17 -4.23
C GLY A 321 -0.25 12.58 -5.51
N TYR A 322 -0.54 13.77 -5.96
CA TYR A 322 -0.05 14.29 -7.23
C TYR A 322 0.10 15.81 -7.22
N THR A 323 0.96 16.24 -8.10
CA THR A 323 1.11 17.62 -8.57
C THR A 323 0.43 17.76 -9.92
N PRO A 324 0.43 18.94 -10.57
CA PRO A 324 -0.03 19.07 -11.96
C PRO A 324 0.74 18.20 -12.97
N TYR A 325 1.88 17.63 -12.61
CA TYR A 325 2.79 16.94 -13.53
C TYR A 325 2.93 15.45 -13.25
N TYR A 326 3.06 15.06 -11.98
CA TYR A 326 3.39 13.71 -11.57
C TYR A 326 2.54 13.23 -10.40
N THR A 327 2.28 11.91 -10.39
CA THR A 327 1.61 11.20 -9.30
C THR A 327 2.60 10.28 -8.58
N CYS A 328 2.50 10.19 -7.26
CA CYS A 328 3.25 9.24 -6.45
C CYS A 328 2.37 8.57 -5.37
#